data_15ffae57ac5d9b69f1350009b93935db
#
_entry.id   15ffae57ac5d9b69f1350009b93935db
#
_cell.length_a   1.000
_cell.length_b   1.000
_cell.length_c   1.000
_cell.angle_alpha   90.00
_cell.angle_beta   90.00
_cell.angle_gamma   90.00
#
_symmetry.space_group_name_H-M   'P 1'
#
loop_
_entity.id
_entity.type
_entity.pdbx_description
1 polymer ?
#
loop_
_entity_poly.entity_id
_entity_poly.type
_entity_poly.pdbx_seq_one_letter_code
_entity_poly.pdbx_strand_id
1 'polypeptide(L)'
;MGQPLFLRFGILTPVSDHVPNTIIDRLVAKLGDSSREAVTRLFSVLSSSFVQESSPDSLLAYARAAVDVPDRIPCLVEVVENDDRHVTVTIVAPDYPAEFAAITGLLSASGLDIQSGQVHTTAGPAPGKLSYRDVRRMRALKKSTGERRSLIIDRFTGIVSTGEDIAVWAGKLKERLATITRVYLKERPRGE
;
A
#
# COMPACT_ATOMS: atom_id res chain seq x y z
N MET A 1 -37.09 -1.46 -15.32
CA MET A 1 -37.06 -1.09 -13.88
C MET A 1 -35.72 -1.58 -13.34
N GLY A 2 -34.74 -0.67 -13.29
CA GLY A 2 -33.39 -1.00 -12.81
C GLY A 2 -33.33 -0.85 -11.29
N GLN A 3 -32.89 -1.89 -10.61
CA GLN A 3 -32.62 -1.80 -9.18
C GLN A 3 -31.29 -1.04 -8.95
N PRO A 4 -31.22 -0.15 -7.94
CA PRO A 4 -29.99 0.56 -7.63
C PRO A 4 -28.96 -0.41 -7.03
N LEU A 5 -27.75 -0.42 -7.59
CA LEU A 5 -26.59 -1.12 -7.04
C LEU A 5 -26.19 -0.43 -5.73
N PHE A 6 -26.52 -1.04 -4.60
CA PHE A 6 -25.98 -0.63 -3.31
C PHE A 6 -24.57 -1.16 -3.17
N LEU A 7 -23.58 -0.27 -3.29
CA LEU A 7 -22.22 -0.51 -2.84
C LEU A 7 -22.24 -0.83 -1.34
N ARG A 8 -22.07 -2.09 -0.98
CA ARG A 8 -21.87 -2.48 0.42
C ARG A 8 -20.43 -2.12 0.81
N PHE A 9 -20.24 -0.95 1.36
CA PHE A 9 -19.07 -0.66 2.17
C PHE A 9 -19.22 -1.41 3.50
N GLY A 10 -18.66 -2.60 3.58
CA GLY A 10 -18.52 -3.30 4.85
C GLY A 10 -17.44 -2.61 5.66
N ILE A 11 -17.83 -1.86 6.68
CA ILE A 11 -16.90 -1.47 7.75
C ILE A 11 -16.55 -2.78 8.47
N LEU A 12 -15.41 -3.37 8.08
CA LEU A 12 -14.85 -4.51 8.79
C LEU A 12 -14.30 -3.98 10.13
N THR A 13 -15.04 -4.26 11.22
CA THR A 13 -14.47 -4.26 12.56
C THR A 13 -13.23 -5.14 12.55
N PRO A 14 -12.11 -4.75 13.19
CA PRO A 14 -10.91 -5.55 13.22
C PRO A 14 -11.20 -6.85 13.99
N VAL A 15 -11.52 -7.91 13.25
CA VAL A 15 -11.35 -9.26 13.78
C VAL A 15 -9.84 -9.42 13.93
N SER A 16 -9.39 -9.71 15.13
CA SER A 16 -7.99 -9.93 15.48
C SER A 16 -7.47 -11.24 14.87
N ASP A 17 -7.46 -11.31 13.56
CA ASP A 17 -6.83 -12.38 12.80
C ASP A 17 -5.34 -12.05 12.66
N HIS A 18 -4.58 -12.45 13.65
CA HIS A 18 -3.14 -12.26 13.65
C HIS A 18 -2.51 -13.08 12.52
N VAL A 19 -1.78 -12.39 11.65
CA VAL A 19 -0.91 -13.06 10.68
C VAL A 19 0.12 -13.90 11.46
N PRO A 20 0.29 -15.19 11.12
CA PRO A 20 1.22 -16.06 11.83
C PRO A 20 2.65 -15.51 11.84
N ASN A 21 3.28 -15.47 13.00
CA ASN A 21 4.67 -15.01 13.15
C ASN A 21 5.64 -15.79 12.24
N THR A 22 5.32 -17.03 11.89
CA THR A 22 6.09 -17.85 10.95
C THR A 22 6.24 -17.23 9.57
N ILE A 23 5.25 -16.47 9.10
CA ILE A 23 5.33 -15.73 7.82
C ILE A 23 6.30 -14.58 7.97
N ILE A 24 6.16 -13.80 9.04
CA ILE A 24 7.06 -12.67 9.35
C ILE A 24 8.51 -13.16 9.45
N ASP A 25 8.75 -14.24 10.20
CA ASP A 25 10.10 -14.80 10.38
C ASP A 25 10.73 -15.25 9.06
N ARG A 26 9.95 -15.89 8.18
CA ARG A 26 10.43 -16.28 6.82
C ARG A 26 10.79 -15.07 5.96
N LEU A 27 10.01 -13.99 6.03
CA LEU A 27 10.30 -12.77 5.28
C LEU A 27 11.53 -12.05 5.83
N VAL A 28 11.64 -11.96 7.15
CA VAL A 28 12.81 -11.38 7.83
C VAL A 28 14.08 -12.17 7.51
N ALA A 29 14.01 -13.51 7.48
CA ALA A 29 15.15 -14.34 7.09
C ALA A 29 15.67 -14.05 5.68
N LYS A 30 14.76 -13.65 4.76
CA LYS A 30 15.13 -13.24 3.39
C LYS A 30 15.61 -11.80 3.25
N LEU A 31 15.16 -10.90 4.14
CA LEU A 31 15.41 -9.45 4.05
C LEU A 31 16.48 -8.95 5.04
N GLY A 32 16.84 -9.79 6.02
CA GLY A 32 17.74 -9.45 7.12
C GLY A 32 17.02 -8.95 8.37
N ASP A 33 17.63 -9.12 9.54
CA ASP A 33 17.03 -8.83 10.85
C ASP A 33 16.63 -7.35 11.02
N SER A 34 17.34 -6.44 10.38
CA SER A 34 17.01 -5.01 10.39
C SER A 34 15.63 -4.69 9.79
N SER A 35 15.07 -5.61 9.00
CA SER A 35 13.76 -5.47 8.38
C SER A 35 12.59 -5.80 9.32
N ARG A 36 12.84 -6.49 10.44
CA ARG A 36 11.80 -7.06 11.32
C ARG A 36 10.72 -6.06 11.72
N GLU A 37 11.12 -4.88 12.17
CA GLU A 37 10.16 -3.85 12.60
C GLU A 37 9.25 -3.39 11.47
N ALA A 38 9.80 -3.14 10.28
CA ALA A 38 9.03 -2.70 9.11
C ALA A 38 8.06 -3.81 8.64
N VAL A 39 8.55 -5.05 8.56
CA VAL A 39 7.75 -6.22 8.18
C VAL A 39 6.63 -6.46 9.19
N THR A 40 6.93 -6.47 10.50
CA THR A 40 5.92 -6.66 11.54
C THR A 40 4.84 -5.59 11.47
N ARG A 41 5.21 -4.33 11.31
CA ARG A 41 4.27 -3.22 11.18
C ARG A 41 3.37 -3.36 9.95
N LEU A 42 3.94 -3.76 8.81
CA LEU A 42 3.18 -4.01 7.59
C LEU A 42 2.13 -5.10 7.84
N PHE A 43 2.56 -6.25 8.35
CA PHE A 43 1.68 -7.41 8.52
C PHE A 43 0.68 -7.27 9.68
N SER A 44 0.89 -6.32 10.61
CA SER A 44 -0.07 -6.05 11.68
C SER A 44 -1.38 -5.40 11.21
N VAL A 45 -1.42 -4.83 10.01
CA VAL A 45 -2.61 -4.18 9.45
C VAL A 45 -3.30 -5.01 8.37
N LEU A 46 -2.65 -6.06 7.88
CA LEU A 46 -3.22 -6.94 6.86
C LEU A 46 -4.15 -7.98 7.50
N SER A 47 -5.28 -8.24 6.84
CA SER A 47 -6.15 -9.34 7.22
C SER A 47 -5.52 -10.69 6.86
N SER A 48 -5.89 -11.75 7.58
CA SER A 48 -5.47 -13.12 7.25
C SER A 48 -5.91 -13.53 5.84
N SER A 49 -7.10 -13.12 5.39
CA SER A 49 -7.56 -13.36 4.02
C SER A 49 -6.66 -12.70 2.99
N PHE A 50 -6.27 -11.43 3.20
CA PHE A 50 -5.34 -10.74 2.31
C PHE A 50 -4.02 -11.52 2.15
N VAL A 51 -3.49 -12.01 3.26
CA VAL A 51 -2.23 -12.77 3.26
C VAL A 51 -2.38 -14.13 2.59
N GLN A 52 -3.51 -14.84 2.82
CA GLN A 52 -3.78 -16.14 2.20
C GLN A 52 -3.99 -16.05 0.69
N GLU A 53 -4.59 -14.98 0.21
CA GLU A 53 -4.82 -14.71 -1.22
C GLU A 53 -3.57 -14.21 -1.95
N SER A 54 -2.53 -13.81 -1.21
CA SER A 54 -1.28 -13.31 -1.78
C SER A 54 -0.28 -14.44 -2.00
N SER A 55 0.43 -14.42 -3.14
CA SER A 55 1.53 -15.34 -3.38
C SER A 55 2.70 -15.07 -2.42
N PRO A 56 3.54 -16.07 -2.12
CA PRO A 56 4.75 -15.86 -1.32
C PRO A 56 5.69 -14.79 -1.90
N ASP A 57 5.74 -14.68 -3.22
CA ASP A 57 6.58 -13.70 -3.91
C ASP A 57 5.98 -12.28 -3.79
N SER A 58 4.65 -12.15 -3.89
CA SER A 58 3.94 -10.90 -3.63
C SER A 58 4.16 -10.43 -2.20
N LEU A 59 4.02 -11.31 -1.20
CA LEU A 59 4.27 -10.98 0.20
C LEU A 59 5.72 -10.52 0.43
N LEU A 60 6.69 -11.15 -0.22
CA LEU A 60 8.09 -10.73 -0.17
C LEU A 60 8.30 -9.36 -0.83
N ALA A 61 7.63 -9.09 -1.97
CA ALA A 61 7.69 -7.79 -2.64
C ALA A 61 7.09 -6.68 -1.76
N TYR A 62 5.96 -6.93 -1.09
CA TYR A 62 5.33 -5.97 -0.17
C TYR A 62 6.23 -5.71 1.05
N ALA A 63 6.81 -6.77 1.63
CA ALA A 63 7.74 -6.65 2.75
C ALA A 63 8.99 -5.84 2.35
N ARG A 64 9.54 -6.09 1.16
CA ARG A 64 10.67 -5.32 0.62
C ARG A 64 10.29 -3.87 0.40
N ALA A 65 9.13 -3.59 -0.18
CA ALA A 65 8.63 -2.23 -0.32
C ALA A 65 8.52 -1.52 1.03
N ALA A 66 8.06 -2.19 2.09
CA ALA A 66 7.98 -1.61 3.43
C ALA A 66 9.36 -1.28 4.04
N VAL A 67 10.41 -2.00 3.65
CA VAL A 67 11.80 -1.75 4.11
C VAL A 67 12.45 -0.63 3.31
N ASP A 68 12.26 -0.62 1.99
CA ASP A 68 12.99 0.25 1.06
C ASP A 68 12.30 1.60 0.79
N VAL A 69 11.04 1.77 1.18
CA VAL A 69 10.30 3.02 1.00
C VAL A 69 10.71 4.00 2.13
N PRO A 70 11.08 5.27 1.84
CA PRO A 70 10.55 6.09 0.74
C PRO A 70 11.55 6.51 -0.33
N ASP A 71 12.79 6.05 -0.30
CA ASP A 71 13.84 6.75 -1.05
C ASP A 71 14.08 6.25 -2.48
N ARG A 72 13.64 5.05 -2.82
CA ARG A 72 14.01 4.39 -4.09
C ARG A 72 12.84 4.04 -5.00
N ILE A 73 11.69 3.69 -4.43
CA ILE A 73 10.52 3.24 -5.21
C ILE A 73 9.32 4.10 -4.83
N PRO A 74 8.74 4.88 -5.75
CA PRO A 74 7.60 5.75 -5.43
C PRO A 74 6.36 4.96 -5.05
N CYS A 75 6.11 3.81 -5.67
CA CYS A 75 5.09 2.84 -5.31
C CYS A 75 5.43 1.48 -5.93
N LEU A 76 4.94 0.42 -5.31
CA LEU A 76 4.88 -0.91 -5.90
C LEU A 76 3.46 -1.12 -6.44
N VAL A 77 3.34 -1.58 -7.68
CA VAL A 77 2.06 -1.94 -8.29
C VAL A 77 2.16 -3.36 -8.84
N GLU A 78 1.34 -4.23 -8.31
CA GLU A 78 1.16 -5.59 -8.81
C GLU A 78 -0.20 -5.71 -9.49
N VAL A 79 -0.23 -6.33 -10.66
CA VAL A 79 -1.47 -6.63 -11.39
C VAL A 79 -1.46 -8.13 -11.67
N VAL A 80 -2.50 -8.78 -11.20
CA VAL A 80 -2.75 -10.21 -11.44
C VAL A 80 -4.03 -10.32 -12.25
N GLU A 81 -3.95 -10.91 -13.42
CA GLU A 81 -5.13 -11.28 -14.22
C GLU A 81 -5.68 -12.59 -13.65
N ASN A 82 -6.94 -12.56 -13.25
CA ASN A 82 -7.59 -13.72 -12.65
C ASN A 82 -8.30 -14.55 -13.71
N ASP A 83 -9.23 -13.93 -14.45
CA ASP A 83 -10.06 -14.57 -15.47
C ASP A 83 -10.75 -13.49 -16.30
N ASP A 84 -10.92 -13.73 -17.60
CA ASP A 84 -11.72 -12.92 -18.54
C ASP A 84 -11.69 -11.41 -18.27
N ARG A 85 -10.48 -10.81 -18.27
CA ARG A 85 -10.21 -9.38 -18.01
C ARG A 85 -10.51 -8.91 -16.57
N HIS A 86 -10.86 -9.83 -15.67
CA HIS A 86 -10.87 -9.54 -14.25
C HIS A 86 -9.43 -9.47 -13.74
N VAL A 87 -9.12 -8.37 -13.07
CA VAL A 87 -7.79 -8.15 -12.51
C VAL A 87 -7.87 -7.86 -11.02
N THR A 88 -6.83 -8.26 -10.31
CA THR A 88 -6.51 -7.78 -8.97
C THR A 88 -5.33 -6.84 -9.07
N VAL A 89 -5.51 -5.59 -8.63
CA VAL A 89 -4.46 -4.57 -8.58
C VAL A 89 -4.11 -4.34 -7.12
N THR A 90 -2.86 -4.63 -6.73
CA THR A 90 -2.35 -4.32 -5.38
C THR A 90 -1.34 -3.18 -5.48
N ILE A 91 -1.51 -2.15 -4.67
CA ILE A 91 -0.68 -0.94 -4.65
C ILE A 91 -0.09 -0.80 -3.26
N VAL A 92 1.24 -0.70 -3.17
CA VAL A 92 1.95 -0.33 -1.94
C VAL A 92 2.63 1.00 -2.18
N ALA A 93 2.26 2.01 -1.42
CA ALA A 93 2.77 3.36 -1.58
C ALA A 93 2.91 4.08 -0.23
N PRO A 94 3.68 5.18 -0.17
CA PRO A 94 3.63 6.08 0.98
C PRO A 94 2.24 6.70 1.10
N ASP A 95 1.74 6.82 2.34
CA ASP A 95 0.51 7.53 2.65
C ASP A 95 0.70 9.05 2.43
N TYR A 96 -0.18 9.66 1.65
CA TYR A 96 -0.22 11.11 1.39
C TYR A 96 -1.68 11.61 1.33
N PRO A 97 -1.92 12.92 1.56
CA PRO A 97 -3.27 13.46 1.51
C PRO A 97 -3.96 13.18 0.18
N ALA A 98 -5.23 12.76 0.22
CA ALA A 98 -6.05 12.42 -0.93
C ALA A 98 -5.53 11.25 -1.79
N GLU A 99 -4.61 10.43 -1.27
CA GLU A 99 -4.00 9.30 -1.96
C GLU A 99 -5.07 8.33 -2.50
N PHE A 100 -6.02 7.90 -1.67
CA PHE A 100 -7.10 7.01 -2.09
C PHE A 100 -7.90 7.56 -3.27
N ALA A 101 -8.26 8.86 -3.24
CA ALA A 101 -8.99 9.49 -4.34
C ALA A 101 -8.14 9.57 -5.62
N ALA A 102 -6.84 9.84 -5.50
CA ALA A 102 -5.92 9.89 -6.62
C ALA A 102 -5.76 8.50 -7.26
N ILE A 103 -5.60 7.45 -6.45
CA ILE A 103 -5.46 6.06 -6.91
C ILE A 103 -6.76 5.60 -7.58
N THR A 104 -7.90 5.68 -6.90
CA THR A 104 -9.18 5.23 -7.45
C THR A 104 -9.59 5.99 -8.70
N GLY A 105 -9.36 7.31 -8.72
CA GLY A 105 -9.57 8.15 -9.89
C GLY A 105 -8.70 7.72 -11.08
N LEU A 106 -7.41 7.41 -10.84
CA LEU A 106 -6.52 6.95 -11.89
C LEU A 106 -6.89 5.55 -12.39
N LEU A 107 -7.24 4.62 -11.51
CA LEU A 107 -7.70 3.28 -11.88
C LEU A 107 -8.91 3.37 -12.79
N SER A 108 -9.93 4.14 -12.41
CA SER A 108 -11.14 4.36 -13.22
C SER A 108 -10.81 5.05 -14.53
N ALA A 109 -9.99 6.10 -14.53
CA ALA A 109 -9.55 6.79 -15.75
C ALA A 109 -8.69 5.92 -16.68
N SER A 110 -8.09 4.85 -16.15
CA SER A 110 -7.37 3.84 -16.93
C SER A 110 -8.27 2.72 -17.44
N GLY A 111 -9.58 2.79 -17.20
CA GLY A 111 -10.56 1.84 -17.69
C GLY A 111 -10.74 0.62 -16.78
N LEU A 112 -10.39 0.71 -15.51
CA LEU A 112 -10.74 -0.31 -14.52
C LEU A 112 -12.14 0.00 -13.96
N ASP A 113 -13.09 -0.90 -14.19
CA ASP A 113 -14.38 -0.93 -13.50
C ASP A 113 -14.19 -1.61 -12.14
N ILE A 114 -14.01 -0.78 -11.09
CA ILE A 114 -13.70 -1.26 -9.74
C ILE A 114 -14.95 -1.91 -9.13
N GLN A 115 -14.86 -3.19 -8.81
CA GLN A 115 -15.93 -3.96 -8.19
C GLN A 115 -15.79 -4.05 -6.68
N SER A 116 -14.56 -4.15 -6.18
CA SER A 116 -14.27 -4.16 -4.74
C SER A 116 -12.92 -3.54 -4.42
N GLY A 117 -12.71 -3.16 -3.16
CA GLY A 117 -11.46 -2.64 -2.67
C GLY A 117 -11.24 -2.97 -1.20
N GLN A 118 -9.98 -3.24 -0.85
CA GLN A 118 -9.49 -3.38 0.52
C GLN A 118 -8.40 -2.34 0.72
N VAL A 119 -8.51 -1.57 1.80
CA VAL A 119 -7.59 -0.47 2.11
C VAL A 119 -6.96 -0.73 3.47
N HIS A 120 -5.64 -0.73 3.52
CA HIS A 120 -4.87 -0.94 4.73
C HIS A 120 -3.82 0.16 4.87
N THR A 121 -3.80 0.83 6.00
CA THR A 121 -2.81 1.87 6.29
C THR A 121 -1.98 1.48 7.51
N THR A 122 -0.66 1.42 7.35
CA THR A 122 0.21 1.21 8.50
C THR A 122 0.23 2.47 9.35
N ALA A 123 0.06 2.32 10.67
CA ALA A 123 0.27 3.46 11.55
C ALA A 123 1.71 3.97 11.37
N GLY A 124 1.86 5.29 11.19
CA GLY A 124 3.16 5.92 11.36
C GLY A 124 3.71 5.62 12.76
N PRO A 125 4.99 5.88 13.05
CA PRO A 125 5.52 5.74 14.40
C PRO A 125 4.58 6.51 15.32
N ALA A 126 3.98 5.79 16.29
CA ALA A 126 3.06 6.40 17.23
C ALA A 126 3.75 7.65 17.81
N PRO A 127 3.07 8.81 17.86
CA PRO A 127 3.58 9.93 18.62
C PRO A 127 3.60 9.47 20.07
N GLY A 128 4.74 8.90 20.51
CA GLY A 128 4.97 8.62 21.92
C GLY A 128 4.64 9.91 22.67
N LYS A 129 4.21 9.83 23.91
CA LYS A 129 4.04 11.01 24.80
C LYS A 129 5.41 11.70 24.90
N LEU A 130 5.71 12.54 23.88
CA LEU A 130 6.98 13.23 23.76
C LEU A 130 6.98 14.37 24.77
N SER A 131 7.92 14.36 25.71
CA SER A 131 8.20 15.53 26.53
C SER A 131 8.73 16.66 25.61
N TYR A 132 8.56 17.91 26.01
CA TYR A 132 9.07 19.07 25.27
C TYR A 132 10.60 18.96 24.96
N ARG A 133 11.38 18.25 25.82
CA ARG A 133 12.79 17.92 25.61
C ARG A 133 12.99 16.93 24.46
N ASP A 134 12.10 15.94 24.33
CA ASP A 134 12.18 14.91 23.28
C ASP A 134 11.89 15.50 21.91
N VAL A 135 10.96 16.48 21.81
CA VAL A 135 10.65 17.20 20.56
C VAL A 135 11.87 17.96 20.03
N ARG A 136 12.66 18.56 20.93
CA ARG A 136 13.88 19.29 20.56
C ARG A 136 15.01 18.34 20.14
N ARG A 137 15.12 17.18 20.79
CA ARG A 137 16.08 16.13 20.44
C ARG A 137 15.70 15.44 19.14
N MET A 138 14.41 15.21 18.89
CA MET A 138 13.92 14.65 17.63
C MET A 138 14.08 15.60 16.46
N ARG A 139 13.98 16.93 16.63
CA ARG A 139 14.32 17.88 15.57
C ARG A 139 15.79 17.80 15.14
N ALA A 140 16.70 17.48 16.05
CA ALA A 140 18.11 17.25 15.74
C ALA A 140 18.37 15.86 15.12
N LEU A 141 17.60 14.84 15.53
CA LEU A 141 17.65 13.48 14.99
C LEU A 141 16.88 13.32 13.67
N LYS A 142 15.88 14.18 13.39
CA LYS A 142 15.14 14.23 12.12
C LYS A 142 16.04 14.44 10.87
N LYS A 143 17.26 14.89 11.06
CA LYS A 143 18.24 15.00 9.97
C LYS A 143 18.94 13.69 9.62
N SER A 144 18.86 12.66 10.46
CA SER A 144 19.60 11.40 10.27
C SER A 144 18.74 10.14 10.16
N THR A 145 17.50 10.16 10.65
CA THR A 145 16.55 9.05 10.49
C THR A 145 15.40 9.53 9.63
N GLY A 146 15.38 9.08 8.38
CA GLY A 146 14.25 9.33 7.48
C GLY A 146 12.93 9.08 8.22
N GLU A 147 12.03 10.06 8.21
CA GLU A 147 10.70 9.89 8.81
C GLU A 147 10.10 8.61 8.24
N ARG A 148 9.94 7.59 9.08
CA ARG A 148 9.25 6.36 8.67
C ARG A 148 7.80 6.75 8.36
N ARG A 149 7.52 6.88 7.07
CA ARG A 149 6.20 7.26 6.56
C ARG A 149 5.23 6.11 6.78
N SER A 150 3.97 6.44 7.04
CA SER A 150 2.89 5.47 6.90
C SER A 150 2.88 4.94 5.47
N LEU A 151 2.57 3.66 5.32
CA LEU A 151 2.38 3.03 4.02
C LEU A 151 0.92 2.66 3.89
N ILE A 152 0.44 2.73 2.69
CA ILE A 152 -0.83 2.12 2.30
C ILE A 152 -0.56 0.83 1.55
N ILE A 153 -1.47 -0.12 1.70
CA ILE A 153 -1.56 -1.31 0.87
C ILE A 153 -3.01 -1.45 0.47
N ASP A 154 -3.29 -1.06 -0.75
CA ASP A 154 -4.63 -1.08 -1.30
C ASP A 154 -4.72 -2.17 -2.35
N ARG A 155 -5.77 -2.97 -2.26
CA ARG A 155 -6.07 -4.00 -3.24
C ARG A 155 -7.45 -3.73 -3.84
N PHE A 156 -7.50 -3.64 -5.16
CA PHE A 156 -8.71 -3.45 -5.93
C PHE A 156 -8.94 -4.64 -6.85
N THR A 157 -10.18 -5.09 -6.94
CA THR A 157 -10.60 -6.04 -7.98
C THR A 157 -11.57 -5.36 -8.93
N GLY A 158 -11.49 -5.70 -10.20
CA GLY A 158 -12.36 -5.11 -11.19
C GLY A 158 -12.14 -5.68 -12.58
N ILE A 159 -12.85 -5.13 -13.55
CA ILE A 159 -12.80 -5.53 -14.95
C ILE A 159 -12.12 -4.43 -15.75
N VAL A 160 -11.13 -4.80 -16.57
CA VAL A 160 -10.50 -3.86 -17.50
C VAL A 160 -11.41 -3.73 -18.74
N SER A 161 -12.02 -2.56 -18.90
CA SER A 161 -12.99 -2.26 -19.97
C SER A 161 -12.34 -1.81 -21.28
N THR A 162 -11.05 -1.52 -21.29
CA THR A 162 -10.32 -1.14 -22.52
C THR A 162 -10.10 -2.37 -23.41
N GLY A 163 -10.05 -2.18 -24.74
CA GLY A 163 -9.72 -3.28 -25.68
C GLY A 163 -8.23 -3.67 -25.69
N GLU A 164 -7.42 -3.10 -24.83
CA GLU A 164 -5.98 -3.29 -24.75
C GLU A 164 -5.60 -4.61 -24.09
N ASP A 165 -4.44 -5.15 -24.44
CA ASP A 165 -3.82 -6.28 -23.73
C ASP A 165 -3.55 -5.94 -22.26
N ILE A 166 -3.83 -6.88 -21.34
CA ILE A 166 -3.74 -6.63 -19.89
C ILE A 166 -2.30 -6.32 -19.46
N ALA A 167 -1.30 -6.95 -20.05
CA ALA A 167 0.10 -6.68 -19.70
C ALA A 167 0.52 -5.27 -20.14
N VAL A 168 0.06 -4.80 -21.30
CA VAL A 168 0.30 -3.44 -21.80
C VAL A 168 -0.43 -2.43 -20.92
N TRP A 169 -1.70 -2.68 -20.60
CA TRP A 169 -2.49 -1.86 -19.70
C TRP A 169 -1.82 -1.74 -18.31
N ALA A 170 -1.40 -2.87 -17.74
CA ALA A 170 -0.71 -2.91 -16.45
C ALA A 170 0.60 -2.10 -16.45
N GLY A 171 1.37 -2.17 -17.56
CA GLY A 171 2.59 -1.37 -17.73
C GLY A 171 2.30 0.13 -17.67
N LYS A 172 1.30 0.60 -18.43
CA LYS A 172 0.88 2.01 -18.43
C LYS A 172 0.34 2.46 -17.07
N LEU A 173 -0.43 1.60 -16.40
CA LEU A 173 -0.94 1.89 -15.05
C LEU A 173 0.21 2.10 -14.05
N LYS A 174 1.21 1.20 -14.06
CA LYS A 174 2.40 1.30 -13.19
C LYS A 174 3.14 2.62 -13.38
N GLU A 175 3.37 3.03 -14.61
CA GLU A 175 4.05 4.29 -14.93
C GLU A 175 3.27 5.51 -14.45
N ARG A 176 1.95 5.53 -14.67
CA ARG A 176 1.08 6.62 -14.23
C ARG A 176 1.03 6.73 -12.71
N LEU A 177 0.86 5.63 -12.00
CA LEU A 177 0.87 5.60 -10.54
C LEU A 177 2.21 6.06 -9.98
N ALA A 178 3.32 5.58 -10.53
CA ALA A 178 4.65 6.02 -10.12
C ALA A 178 4.85 7.53 -10.34
N THR A 179 4.31 8.08 -11.43
CA THR A 179 4.40 9.51 -11.73
C THR A 179 3.60 10.35 -10.74
N ILE A 180 2.35 9.97 -10.47
CA ILE A 180 1.50 10.67 -9.50
C ILE A 180 2.12 10.64 -8.12
N THR A 181 2.55 9.47 -7.65
CA THR A 181 3.18 9.34 -6.33
C THR A 181 4.43 10.21 -6.20
N ARG A 182 5.26 10.29 -7.26
CA ARG A 182 6.45 11.19 -7.24
C ARG A 182 6.08 12.65 -7.12
N VAL A 183 5.02 13.10 -7.79
CA VAL A 183 4.55 14.50 -7.72
C VAL A 183 4.13 14.81 -6.29
N TYR A 184 3.26 14.00 -5.69
CA TYR A 184 2.80 14.20 -4.32
C TYR A 184 3.93 14.14 -3.28
N LEU A 185 4.94 13.30 -3.51
CA LEU A 185 6.08 13.21 -2.60
C LEU A 185 7.03 14.43 -2.70
N LYS A 186 7.11 15.08 -3.88
CA LYS A 186 7.92 16.28 -4.10
C LYS A 186 7.26 17.57 -3.62
N GLU A 187 5.94 17.66 -3.78
CA GLU A 187 5.16 18.86 -3.43
C GLU A 187 4.92 19.02 -1.93
N ARG A 188 5.31 18.04 -1.11
CA ARG A 188 5.25 18.21 0.35
C ARG A 188 6.24 19.31 0.75
N PRO A 189 5.79 20.46 1.30
CA PRO A 189 6.69 21.43 1.85
C PRO A 189 7.57 20.71 2.89
N ARG A 190 8.88 20.80 2.74
CA ARG A 190 9.82 20.38 3.77
C ARG A 190 9.47 21.25 4.97
N GLY A 191 8.76 20.65 5.94
CA GLY A 191 8.10 21.35 7.02
C GLY A 191 8.95 22.50 7.57
N GLU A 192 8.35 23.70 7.56
CA GLU A 192 8.78 24.86 8.30
C GLU A 192 8.77 24.59 9.81
#